data_978042ebaf0ffd0d7660489ee99ab852
#
_entry.id   978042ebaf0ffd0d7660489ee99ab852
#
_cell.length_a   1.000
_cell.length_b   1.000
_cell.length_c   1.000
_cell.angle_alpha   90.00
_cell.angle_beta   90.00
_cell.angle_gamma   90.00
#
_symmetry.space_group_name_H-M   'P 1'
#
loop_
_entity.id
_entity.type
_entity.pdbx_description
1 polymer ?
#
loop_
_entity_poly.entity_id
_entity_poly.type
_entity_poly.pdbx_seq_one_letter_code
_entity_poly.pdbx_strand_id
1 'polypeptide(L)'
;MSVQEGLPLEDHARPQLRVHRADHLLVADMVETGSKVLDVGCGEGDLMQLLESRGVDCRGIELSREGVNRCVSRGLAVVQGDADTDLDHYVDDAFDYVILSQTLQATRQPKEVLENLLRIGRRAIVSFPNFGYINMRLQLLIHGQMPRTENLPATWYDTPNIHFCTIKDFVGLCDAIGVKMERAVALDRYGRPLRLNAPWWFWNMFGEQGVFLLSRAQKKPPLQAAGCIAP
;
A
#
# COMPACT_ATOMS: atom_id res chain seq x y z
N MET A 1 3.28 65.23 -12.41
CA MET A 1 4.13 64.18 -11.73
C MET A 1 3.24 63.00 -11.50
N SER A 2 3.27 62.05 -12.38
CA SER A 2 2.49 60.79 -12.37
C SER A 2 3.37 59.69 -11.81
N VAL A 3 2.95 59.16 -10.65
CA VAL A 3 3.57 58.01 -10.01
C VAL A 3 2.97 56.76 -10.69
N GLN A 4 3.80 55.98 -11.40
CA GLN A 4 3.44 54.67 -11.91
C GLN A 4 3.54 53.68 -10.74
N GLU A 5 2.39 53.14 -10.30
CA GLU A 5 2.34 51.97 -9.41
C GLU A 5 2.76 50.74 -10.24
N GLY A 6 3.87 50.13 -9.81
CA GLY A 6 4.33 48.87 -10.35
C GLY A 6 3.41 47.73 -9.94
N LEU A 7 2.95 46.93 -10.91
CA LEU A 7 2.29 45.65 -10.68
C LEU A 7 3.22 44.74 -9.90
N PRO A 8 2.68 43.98 -8.89
CA PRO A 8 3.43 42.94 -8.21
C PRO A 8 3.69 41.80 -9.22
N LEU A 9 4.96 41.40 -9.36
CA LEU A 9 5.39 40.23 -10.11
C LEU A 9 4.74 39.00 -9.45
N GLU A 10 3.91 38.31 -10.21
CA GLU A 10 3.40 36.99 -9.80
C GLU A 10 4.60 36.05 -9.51
N ASP A 11 4.70 35.66 -8.26
CA ASP A 11 5.64 34.66 -7.78
C ASP A 11 5.26 33.33 -8.46
N HIS A 12 5.92 33.02 -9.58
CA HIS A 12 5.79 31.72 -10.23
C HIS A 12 6.24 30.67 -9.23
N ALA A 13 5.27 30.05 -8.59
CA ALA A 13 5.44 28.99 -7.63
C ALA A 13 6.45 27.96 -8.15
N ARG A 14 7.65 27.96 -7.54
CA ARG A 14 8.62 26.90 -7.73
C ARG A 14 7.90 25.58 -7.41
N PRO A 15 8.00 24.54 -8.26
CA PRO A 15 7.43 23.25 -7.94
C PRO A 15 8.05 22.82 -6.60
N GLN A 16 7.23 22.80 -5.54
CA GLN A 16 7.64 22.23 -4.26
C GLN A 16 8.00 20.78 -4.54
N LEU A 17 9.27 20.43 -4.39
CA LEU A 17 9.71 19.03 -4.39
C LEU A 17 8.94 18.35 -3.25
N ARG A 18 7.85 17.65 -3.59
CA ARG A 18 7.11 16.85 -2.62
C ARG A 18 8.02 15.72 -2.20
N VAL A 19 8.32 15.68 -0.92
CA VAL A 19 9.03 14.55 -0.32
C VAL A 19 8.05 13.37 -0.38
N HIS A 20 8.25 12.48 -1.36
CA HIS A 20 7.50 11.24 -1.42
C HIS A 20 7.77 10.42 -0.16
N ARG A 21 6.73 9.80 0.38
CA ARG A 21 6.89 8.83 1.47
C ARG A 21 7.86 7.73 1.02
N ALA A 22 8.68 7.25 1.95
CA ALA A 22 9.72 6.26 1.62
C ALA A 22 9.13 4.94 1.08
N ASP A 23 7.95 4.55 1.55
CA ASP A 23 7.24 3.38 1.04
C ASP A 23 6.76 3.57 -0.40
N HIS A 24 6.35 4.78 -0.83
CA HIS A 24 5.97 5.07 -2.21
C HIS A 24 7.12 4.82 -3.19
N LEU A 25 8.34 5.25 -2.84
CA LEU A 25 9.51 5.01 -3.68
C LEU A 25 9.79 3.50 -3.82
N LEU A 26 9.71 2.77 -2.71
CA LEU A 26 9.89 1.31 -2.71
C LEU A 26 8.80 0.58 -3.50
N VAL A 27 7.53 0.99 -3.33
CA VAL A 27 6.40 0.45 -4.10
C VAL A 27 6.60 0.69 -5.59
N ALA A 28 6.98 1.93 -5.97
CA ALA A 28 7.22 2.27 -7.37
C ALA A 28 8.42 1.51 -7.97
N ASP A 29 9.41 1.11 -7.16
CA ASP A 29 10.54 0.25 -7.60
C ASP A 29 10.14 -1.23 -7.76
N MET A 30 8.96 -1.63 -7.30
CA MET A 30 8.42 -2.99 -7.48
C MET A 30 7.52 -3.09 -8.72
N VAL A 31 7.12 -1.96 -9.31
CA VAL A 31 6.22 -1.90 -10.47
C VAL A 31 7.03 -1.77 -11.76
N GLU A 32 6.74 -2.60 -12.75
CA GLU A 32 7.35 -2.57 -14.06
C GLU A 32 6.77 -1.43 -14.90
N THR A 33 7.62 -0.71 -15.65
CA THR A 33 7.18 0.33 -16.59
C THR A 33 6.23 -0.24 -17.65
N GLY A 34 5.20 0.52 -18.01
CA GLY A 34 4.18 0.09 -18.97
C GLY A 34 3.08 -0.80 -18.39
N SER A 35 3.17 -1.15 -17.10
CA SER A 35 2.14 -1.94 -16.41
C SER A 35 0.85 -1.15 -16.20
N LYS A 36 -0.28 -1.87 -16.09
CA LYS A 36 -1.55 -1.34 -15.61
C LYS A 36 -1.67 -1.54 -14.11
N VAL A 37 -1.90 -0.45 -13.38
CA VAL A 37 -1.95 -0.44 -11.92
C VAL A 37 -3.30 0.09 -11.43
N LEU A 38 -3.84 -0.55 -10.39
CA LEU A 38 -4.93 -0.02 -9.58
C LEU A 38 -4.39 0.31 -8.18
N ASP A 39 -4.48 1.58 -7.78
CA ASP A 39 -4.12 2.06 -6.43
C ASP A 39 -5.39 2.17 -5.59
N VAL A 40 -5.55 1.29 -4.60
CA VAL A 40 -6.72 1.19 -3.73
C VAL A 40 -6.50 2.00 -2.46
N GLY A 41 -7.37 3.01 -2.22
CA GLY A 41 -7.16 4.01 -1.17
C GLY A 41 -6.04 4.98 -1.54
N CYS A 42 -6.09 5.52 -2.76
CA CYS A 42 -5.01 6.33 -3.33
C CYS A 42 -4.83 7.70 -2.65
N GLY A 43 -5.73 8.09 -1.75
CA GLY A 43 -5.68 9.35 -1.01
C GLY A 43 -5.64 10.57 -1.94
N GLU A 44 -4.57 11.36 -1.86
CA GLU A 44 -4.38 12.54 -2.73
C GLU A 44 -3.71 12.23 -4.07
N GLY A 45 -3.37 10.96 -4.34
CA GLY A 45 -2.77 10.50 -5.59
C GLY A 45 -1.26 10.67 -5.70
N ASP A 46 -0.54 10.85 -4.59
CA ASP A 46 0.92 11.07 -4.62
C ASP A 46 1.66 9.84 -5.19
N LEU A 47 1.23 8.62 -4.85
CA LEU A 47 1.78 7.39 -5.40
C LEU A 47 1.44 7.25 -6.89
N MET A 48 0.18 7.52 -7.27
CA MET A 48 -0.26 7.50 -8.67
C MET A 48 0.58 8.43 -9.54
N GLN A 49 0.81 9.67 -9.08
CA GLN A 49 1.61 10.66 -9.79
C GLN A 49 3.06 10.20 -9.98
N LEU A 50 3.64 9.55 -8.94
CA LEU A 50 4.96 8.94 -9.02
C LEU A 50 5.01 7.80 -10.06
N LEU A 51 4.01 6.92 -10.07
CA LEU A 51 3.91 5.81 -11.01
C LEU A 51 3.73 6.30 -12.46
N GLU A 52 2.84 7.26 -12.69
CA GLU A 52 2.66 7.88 -14.02
C GLU A 52 3.94 8.54 -14.54
N SER A 53 4.72 9.21 -13.67
CA SER A 53 6.02 9.79 -14.04
C SER A 53 7.05 8.73 -14.48
N ARG A 54 6.83 7.45 -14.13
CA ARG A 54 7.64 6.30 -14.53
C ARG A 54 7.05 5.52 -15.72
N GLY A 55 6.00 6.05 -16.35
CA GLY A 55 5.38 5.44 -17.52
C GLY A 55 4.44 4.28 -17.20
N VAL A 56 3.79 4.29 -16.03
CA VAL A 56 2.81 3.31 -15.59
C VAL A 56 1.39 3.85 -15.86
N ASP A 57 0.48 3.03 -16.41
CA ASP A 57 -0.95 3.36 -16.55
C ASP A 57 -1.64 3.13 -15.20
N CYS A 58 -1.81 4.20 -14.42
CA CYS A 58 -2.32 4.11 -13.06
C CYS A 58 -3.76 4.61 -12.95
N ARG A 59 -4.60 3.84 -12.24
CA ARG A 59 -5.96 4.22 -11.87
C ARG A 59 -6.12 4.12 -10.37
N GLY A 60 -6.93 5.01 -9.78
CA GLY A 60 -7.18 5.02 -8.34
C GLY A 60 -8.63 4.72 -7.99
N ILE A 61 -8.81 4.16 -6.80
CA ILE A 61 -10.08 4.12 -6.08
C ILE A 61 -9.86 4.78 -4.72
N GLU A 62 -10.76 5.69 -4.33
CA GLU A 62 -10.64 6.45 -3.09
C GLU A 62 -12.02 6.67 -2.47
N LEU A 63 -12.13 6.41 -1.16
CA LEU A 63 -13.38 6.54 -0.41
C LEU A 63 -13.78 8.01 -0.21
N SER A 64 -12.80 8.85 0.13
CA SER A 64 -13.00 10.25 0.46
C SER A 64 -13.26 11.08 -0.78
N ARG A 65 -14.40 11.78 -0.81
CA ARG A 65 -14.70 12.74 -1.88
C ARG A 65 -13.65 13.83 -2.03
N GLU A 66 -13.03 14.22 -0.92
CA GLU A 66 -11.97 15.23 -0.93
C GLU A 66 -10.71 14.68 -1.61
N GLY A 67 -10.29 13.44 -1.30
CA GLY A 67 -9.19 12.74 -1.98
C GLY A 67 -9.45 12.62 -3.48
N VAL A 68 -10.64 12.17 -3.88
CA VAL A 68 -11.04 12.10 -5.30
C VAL A 68 -10.90 13.46 -5.99
N ASN A 69 -11.44 14.54 -5.39
CA ASN A 69 -11.34 15.88 -5.96
C ASN A 69 -9.89 16.34 -6.13
N ARG A 70 -9.01 16.02 -5.17
CA ARG A 70 -7.59 16.34 -5.26
C ARG A 70 -6.90 15.57 -6.38
N CYS A 71 -7.19 14.27 -6.53
CA CYS A 71 -6.67 13.47 -7.64
C CYS A 71 -7.12 14.02 -8.99
N VAL A 72 -8.42 14.30 -9.17
CA VAL A 72 -8.97 14.87 -10.40
C VAL A 72 -8.34 16.22 -10.72
N SER A 73 -8.15 17.08 -9.72
CA SER A 73 -7.49 18.40 -9.93
C SER A 73 -6.03 18.27 -10.42
N ARG A 74 -5.40 17.11 -10.20
CA ARG A 74 -4.05 16.78 -10.67
C ARG A 74 -4.05 16.04 -12.02
N GLY A 75 -5.23 15.79 -12.60
CA GLY A 75 -5.38 15.08 -13.87
C GLY A 75 -5.29 13.56 -13.74
N LEU A 76 -5.37 13.00 -12.51
CA LEU A 76 -5.26 11.56 -12.26
C LEU A 76 -6.61 10.85 -12.50
N ALA A 77 -6.56 9.64 -13.04
CA ALA A 77 -7.73 8.80 -13.28
C ALA A 77 -8.17 8.09 -11.98
N VAL A 78 -9.18 8.63 -11.30
CA VAL A 78 -9.67 8.11 -10.02
C VAL A 78 -11.19 7.98 -10.05
N VAL A 79 -11.72 6.98 -9.34
CA VAL A 79 -13.14 6.81 -9.06
C VAL A 79 -13.37 6.83 -7.55
N GLN A 80 -14.54 7.35 -7.13
CA GLN A 80 -14.95 7.23 -5.74
C GLN A 80 -15.46 5.82 -5.49
N GLY A 81 -14.96 5.17 -4.43
CA GLY A 81 -15.39 3.82 -4.05
C GLY A 81 -14.81 3.35 -2.72
N ASP A 82 -15.43 2.31 -2.16
CA ASP A 82 -15.05 1.66 -0.92
C ASP A 82 -14.31 0.34 -1.22
N ALA A 83 -13.10 0.19 -0.69
CA ALA A 83 -12.29 -1.02 -0.86
C ALA A 83 -12.98 -2.29 -0.29
N ASP A 84 -13.87 -2.13 0.69
CA ASP A 84 -14.59 -3.25 1.32
C ASP A 84 -15.77 -3.76 0.47
N THR A 85 -16.30 -2.97 -0.49
CA THR A 85 -17.52 -3.32 -1.22
C THR A 85 -17.37 -3.28 -2.72
N ASP A 86 -16.56 -2.35 -3.25
CA ASP A 86 -16.59 -2.07 -4.68
C ASP A 86 -15.54 -2.86 -5.47
N LEU A 87 -14.58 -3.49 -4.79
CA LEU A 87 -13.60 -4.34 -5.44
C LEU A 87 -14.23 -5.56 -6.12
N ASP A 88 -15.37 -6.06 -5.63
CA ASP A 88 -16.09 -7.19 -6.23
C ASP A 88 -16.56 -6.91 -7.67
N HIS A 89 -16.70 -5.65 -8.05
CA HIS A 89 -17.14 -5.23 -9.37
C HIS A 89 -16.04 -5.24 -10.43
N TYR A 90 -14.78 -5.39 -10.01
CA TYR A 90 -13.64 -5.46 -10.93
C TYR A 90 -13.49 -6.87 -11.53
N VAL A 91 -13.12 -6.91 -12.80
CA VAL A 91 -12.85 -8.16 -13.51
C VAL A 91 -11.53 -8.79 -13.04
N ASP A 92 -11.48 -10.12 -13.02
CA ASP A 92 -10.29 -10.87 -12.70
C ASP A 92 -9.16 -10.53 -13.68
N ASP A 93 -7.92 -10.44 -13.15
CA ASP A 93 -6.71 -10.16 -13.93
C ASP A 93 -6.77 -8.88 -14.78
N ALA A 94 -7.61 -7.90 -14.39
CA ALA A 94 -7.77 -6.63 -15.11
C ALA A 94 -6.52 -5.73 -15.04
N PHE A 95 -5.67 -5.93 -14.02
CA PHE A 95 -4.47 -5.16 -13.77
C PHE A 95 -3.24 -6.06 -13.60
N ASP A 96 -2.06 -5.53 -13.94
CA ASP A 96 -0.81 -6.22 -13.67
C ASP A 96 -0.44 -6.15 -12.20
N TYR A 97 -0.71 -4.99 -11.56
CA TYR A 97 -0.54 -4.78 -10.12
C TYR A 97 -1.77 -4.11 -9.52
N VAL A 98 -2.14 -4.54 -8.32
CA VAL A 98 -3.08 -3.81 -7.45
C VAL A 98 -2.33 -3.43 -6.19
N ILE A 99 -2.36 -2.15 -5.84
CA ILE A 99 -1.63 -1.60 -4.70
C ILE A 99 -2.61 -1.23 -3.60
N LEU A 100 -2.24 -1.55 -2.35
CA LEU A 100 -2.93 -1.15 -1.14
C LEU A 100 -1.89 -0.56 -0.18
N SER A 101 -1.63 0.74 -0.32
CA SER A 101 -0.60 1.43 0.46
C SER A 101 -1.19 2.03 1.73
N GLN A 102 -0.79 1.48 2.88
CA GLN A 102 -1.22 1.93 4.23
C GLN A 102 -2.74 2.04 4.41
N THR A 103 -3.49 1.19 3.74
CA THR A 103 -4.97 1.19 3.78
C THR A 103 -5.52 -0.09 4.41
N LEU A 104 -4.76 -1.21 4.39
CA LEU A 104 -5.22 -2.51 4.89
C LEU A 104 -5.80 -2.44 6.31
N GLN A 105 -5.15 -1.73 7.21
CA GLN A 105 -5.56 -1.58 8.60
C GLN A 105 -6.82 -0.72 8.80
N ALA A 106 -7.26 -0.01 7.77
CA ALA A 106 -8.47 0.80 7.77
C ALA A 106 -9.68 0.07 7.14
N THR A 107 -9.48 -1.06 6.48
CA THR A 107 -10.56 -1.88 5.91
C THR A 107 -11.27 -2.70 6.98
N ARG A 108 -12.57 -2.97 6.78
CA ARG A 108 -13.39 -3.78 7.73
C ARG A 108 -13.11 -5.25 7.58
N GLN A 109 -12.80 -5.70 6.36
CA GLN A 109 -12.61 -7.10 6.00
C GLN A 109 -11.24 -7.32 5.31
N PRO A 110 -10.11 -7.14 6.04
CA PRO A 110 -8.76 -7.14 5.44
C PRO A 110 -8.43 -8.41 4.65
N LYS A 111 -8.94 -9.56 5.09
CA LYS A 111 -8.76 -10.84 4.40
C LYS A 111 -9.43 -10.84 3.04
N GLU A 112 -10.71 -10.45 2.97
CA GLU A 112 -11.50 -10.42 1.74
C GLU A 112 -10.95 -9.37 0.77
N VAL A 113 -10.56 -8.21 1.30
CA VAL A 113 -9.87 -7.19 0.49
C VAL A 113 -8.59 -7.75 -0.11
N LEU A 114 -7.74 -8.43 0.66
CA LEU A 114 -6.50 -9.03 0.15
C LEU A 114 -6.76 -10.10 -0.93
N GLU A 115 -7.77 -10.94 -0.75
CA GLU A 115 -8.21 -11.93 -1.74
C GLU A 115 -8.69 -11.23 -3.03
N ASN A 116 -9.43 -10.13 -2.93
CA ASN A 116 -9.86 -9.32 -4.07
C ASN A 116 -8.69 -8.64 -4.79
N LEU A 117 -7.71 -8.07 -4.06
CA LEU A 117 -6.52 -7.51 -4.70
C LEU A 117 -5.83 -8.54 -5.59
N LEU A 118 -5.69 -9.77 -5.08
CA LEU A 118 -5.06 -10.88 -5.80
C LEU A 118 -5.94 -11.48 -6.90
N ARG A 119 -7.25 -11.30 -6.86
CA ARG A 119 -8.17 -11.67 -7.94
C ARG A 119 -8.10 -10.67 -9.09
N ILE A 120 -8.13 -9.38 -8.79
CA ILE A 120 -8.13 -8.27 -9.74
C ILE A 120 -6.77 -8.09 -10.42
N GLY A 121 -5.69 -8.24 -9.65
CA GLY A 121 -4.32 -8.10 -10.11
C GLY A 121 -3.59 -9.42 -10.24
N ARG A 122 -2.65 -9.48 -11.19
CA ARG A 122 -1.70 -10.59 -11.27
C ARG A 122 -0.76 -10.62 -10.06
N ARG A 123 -0.44 -9.43 -9.55
CA ARG A 123 0.36 -9.19 -8.35
C ARG A 123 -0.34 -8.15 -7.47
N ALA A 124 -0.17 -8.27 -6.17
CA ALA A 124 -0.62 -7.26 -5.22
C ALA A 124 0.58 -6.69 -4.45
N ILE A 125 0.59 -5.38 -4.23
CA ILE A 125 1.58 -4.73 -3.37
C ILE A 125 0.83 -4.16 -2.17
N VAL A 126 1.24 -4.58 -0.96
CA VAL A 126 0.59 -4.15 0.27
C VAL A 126 1.62 -3.53 1.19
N SER A 127 1.34 -2.33 1.70
CA SER A 127 2.15 -1.72 2.75
C SER A 127 1.28 -1.35 3.96
N PHE A 128 1.85 -1.50 5.16
CA PHE A 128 1.16 -1.17 6.40
C PHE A 128 2.15 -0.83 7.52
N PRO A 129 1.74 -0.01 8.51
CA PRO A 129 2.53 0.24 9.70
C PRO A 129 2.53 -1.00 10.60
N ASN A 130 3.71 -1.38 11.09
CA ASN A 130 3.89 -2.55 11.94
C ASN A 130 3.63 -2.22 13.41
N PHE A 131 2.50 -2.65 13.95
CA PHE A 131 2.19 -2.47 15.37
C PHE A 131 3.09 -3.31 16.31
N GLY A 132 3.82 -4.30 15.75
CA GLY A 132 4.81 -5.11 16.46
C GLY A 132 6.17 -4.43 16.68
N TYR A 133 6.38 -3.21 16.19
CA TYR A 133 7.63 -2.46 16.29
C TYR A 133 8.02 -2.21 17.74
N ILE A 134 9.33 -2.33 18.04
CA ILE A 134 9.84 -2.26 19.42
C ILE A 134 9.43 -0.99 20.15
N ASN A 135 9.42 0.16 19.48
CA ASN A 135 9.06 1.42 20.10
C ASN A 135 7.57 1.45 20.50
N MET A 136 6.68 0.85 19.70
CA MET A 136 5.26 0.66 20.04
C MET A 136 5.11 -0.18 21.32
N ARG A 137 5.86 -1.29 21.40
CA ARG A 137 5.84 -2.19 22.57
C ARG A 137 6.34 -1.50 23.81
N LEU A 138 7.43 -0.73 23.71
CA LEU A 138 8.01 0.00 24.83
C LEU A 138 7.09 1.13 25.31
N GLN A 139 6.46 1.88 24.40
CA GLN A 139 5.50 2.90 24.79
C GLN A 139 4.33 2.29 25.55
N LEU A 140 3.75 1.18 25.06
CA LEU A 140 2.66 0.50 25.73
C LEU A 140 3.09 -0.06 27.10
N LEU A 141 4.26 -0.69 27.19
CA LEU A 141 4.80 -1.28 28.42
C LEU A 141 5.08 -0.22 29.49
N ILE A 142 5.70 0.91 29.10
CA ILE A 142 6.16 1.92 30.06
C ILE A 142 5.03 2.89 30.45
N HIS A 143 4.22 3.31 29.48
CA HIS A 143 3.20 4.34 29.71
C HIS A 143 1.80 3.77 29.91
N GLY A 144 1.55 2.51 29.54
CA GLY A 144 0.20 1.91 29.59
C GLY A 144 -0.82 2.60 28.70
N GLN A 145 -0.38 3.34 27.71
CA GLN A 145 -1.20 4.08 26.75
C GLN A 145 -0.98 3.57 25.33
N MET A 146 -2.01 3.73 24.46
CA MET A 146 -1.87 3.36 23.06
C MET A 146 -0.73 4.14 22.41
N PRO A 147 0.23 3.42 21.82
CA PRO A 147 1.42 4.04 21.26
C PRO A 147 1.09 4.86 20.01
N ARG A 148 1.91 5.90 19.79
CA ARG A 148 1.82 6.77 18.63
C ARG A 148 3.19 6.93 18.01
N THR A 149 3.26 6.90 16.67
CA THR A 149 4.48 7.14 15.89
C THR A 149 4.19 8.12 14.75
N GLU A 150 5.21 8.51 14.01
CA GLU A 150 5.02 9.36 12.81
C GLU A 150 4.11 8.69 11.77
N ASN A 151 4.16 7.35 11.67
CA ASN A 151 3.32 6.57 10.76
C ASN A 151 1.93 6.23 11.33
N LEU A 152 1.74 6.38 12.65
CA LEU A 152 0.46 6.21 13.34
C LEU A 152 0.25 7.40 14.30
N PRO A 153 0.02 8.62 13.80
CA PRO A 153 -0.03 9.83 14.61
C PRO A 153 -1.35 10.02 15.35
N ALA A 154 -2.43 9.39 14.86
CA ALA A 154 -3.79 9.58 15.38
C ALA A 154 -3.95 9.02 16.80
N THR A 155 -4.84 9.60 17.57
CA THR A 155 -5.26 9.09 18.88
C THR A 155 -6.13 7.84 18.69
N TRP A 156 -6.22 6.99 19.71
CA TRP A 156 -6.98 5.73 19.63
C TRP A 156 -8.47 5.92 19.33
N TYR A 157 -9.03 7.09 19.65
CA TYR A 157 -10.45 7.43 19.45
C TYR A 157 -10.72 8.22 18.16
N ASP A 158 -9.67 8.65 17.43
CA ASP A 158 -9.76 9.48 16.23
C ASP A 158 -8.96 8.89 15.05
N THR A 159 -8.60 7.61 15.16
CA THR A 159 -7.85 6.91 14.12
C THR A 159 -8.78 6.25 13.11
N PRO A 160 -8.49 6.35 11.80
CA PRO A 160 -9.18 5.54 10.79
C PRO A 160 -8.79 4.06 10.84
N ASN A 161 -7.72 3.72 11.57
CA ASN A 161 -7.20 2.36 11.63
C ASN A 161 -8.02 1.53 12.62
N ILE A 162 -8.75 0.55 12.13
CA ILE A 162 -9.59 -0.35 12.93
C ILE A 162 -8.92 -1.69 13.22
N HIS A 163 -7.92 -2.07 12.43
CA HIS A 163 -7.14 -3.30 12.63
C HIS A 163 -5.65 -2.97 12.82
N PHE A 164 -5.11 -3.34 13.96
CA PHE A 164 -3.67 -3.22 14.21
C PHE A 164 -3.01 -4.56 13.90
N CYS A 165 -2.24 -4.62 12.82
CA CYS A 165 -1.52 -5.83 12.46
C CYS A 165 -0.01 -5.67 12.65
N THR A 166 0.65 -6.79 12.87
CA THR A 166 2.11 -6.88 12.88
C THR A 166 2.60 -7.56 11.59
N ILE A 167 3.89 -7.42 11.29
CA ILE A 167 4.49 -8.16 10.16
C ILE A 167 4.25 -9.66 10.30
N LYS A 168 4.32 -10.22 11.51
CA LYS A 168 4.07 -11.65 11.73
C LYS A 168 2.61 -12.05 11.51
N ASP A 169 1.65 -11.20 11.90
CA ASP A 169 0.23 -11.47 11.68
C ASP A 169 -0.09 -11.47 10.18
N PHE A 170 0.47 -10.51 9.44
CA PHE A 170 0.30 -10.44 7.99
C PHE A 170 0.90 -11.65 7.26
N VAL A 171 2.10 -12.08 7.64
CA VAL A 171 2.72 -13.31 7.12
C VAL A 171 1.84 -14.52 7.41
N GLY A 172 1.32 -14.65 8.64
CA GLY A 172 0.39 -15.70 9.01
C GLY A 172 -0.92 -15.70 8.20
N LEU A 173 -1.45 -14.50 7.88
CA LEU A 173 -2.60 -14.36 6.99
C LEU A 173 -2.27 -14.83 5.58
N CYS A 174 -1.14 -14.40 5.01
CA CYS A 174 -0.70 -14.84 3.68
C CYS A 174 -0.56 -16.38 3.60
N ASP A 175 0.03 -17.00 4.64
CA ASP A 175 0.15 -18.45 4.73
C ASP A 175 -1.22 -19.13 4.80
N ALA A 176 -2.15 -18.57 5.60
CA ALA A 176 -3.49 -19.13 5.78
C ALA A 176 -4.35 -19.09 4.50
N ILE A 177 -4.18 -18.07 3.65
CA ILE A 177 -4.90 -17.96 2.38
C ILE A 177 -4.09 -18.50 1.19
N GLY A 178 -2.90 -19.06 1.43
CA GLY A 178 -2.08 -19.70 0.39
C GLY A 178 -1.49 -18.73 -0.62
N VAL A 179 -1.13 -17.53 -0.20
CA VAL A 179 -0.52 -16.49 -1.05
C VAL A 179 0.99 -16.63 -1.09
N LYS A 180 1.57 -16.47 -2.26
CA LYS A 180 3.03 -16.46 -2.43
C LYS A 180 3.56 -15.04 -2.20
N MET A 181 4.46 -14.87 -1.25
CA MET A 181 5.25 -13.66 -1.08
C MET A 181 6.44 -13.69 -2.05
N GLU A 182 6.43 -12.82 -3.08
CA GLU A 182 7.53 -12.71 -4.05
C GLU A 182 8.67 -11.84 -3.49
N ARG A 183 8.32 -10.77 -2.80
CA ARG A 183 9.26 -9.88 -2.15
C ARG A 183 8.66 -9.32 -0.88
N ALA A 184 9.47 -9.21 0.16
CA ALA A 184 9.12 -8.54 1.40
C ALA A 184 10.26 -7.59 1.81
N VAL A 185 9.91 -6.41 2.31
CA VAL A 185 10.85 -5.42 2.81
C VAL A 185 10.26 -4.80 4.07
N ALA A 186 11.05 -4.74 5.13
CA ALA A 186 10.72 -3.93 6.29
C ALA A 186 11.49 -2.60 6.23
N LEU A 187 10.81 -1.50 6.54
CA LEU A 187 11.40 -0.16 6.62
C LEU A 187 11.60 0.24 8.08
N ASP A 188 12.71 0.92 8.33
CA ASP A 188 12.97 1.53 9.64
C ASP A 188 12.16 2.83 9.82
N ARG A 189 12.30 3.51 10.98
CA ARG A 189 11.65 4.80 11.28
C ARG A 189 12.01 5.93 10.31
N TYR A 190 13.10 5.80 9.58
CA TYR A 190 13.54 6.79 8.59
C TYR A 190 13.14 6.41 7.16
N GLY A 191 12.30 5.35 7.00
CA GLY A 191 11.90 4.84 5.71
C GLY A 191 13.00 4.10 4.95
N ARG A 192 14.08 3.68 5.62
CA ARG A 192 15.19 2.95 5.00
C ARG A 192 14.93 1.46 5.06
N PRO A 193 15.15 0.72 3.95
CA PRO A 193 15.03 -0.72 3.96
C PRO A 193 15.98 -1.37 4.96
N LEU A 194 15.47 -2.25 5.78
CA LEU A 194 16.29 -3.13 6.60
C LEU A 194 16.93 -4.18 5.68
N ARG A 195 18.24 -4.04 5.44
CA ARG A 195 19.00 -4.86 4.47
C ARG A 195 19.42 -6.23 5.01
N LEU A 196 18.86 -6.66 6.11
CA LEU A 196 19.20 -7.93 6.73
C LEU A 196 18.27 -9.03 6.20
N ASN A 197 18.83 -10.10 5.69
CA ASN A 197 18.09 -11.35 5.45
C ASN A 197 17.84 -12.02 6.80
N ALA A 198 16.93 -11.41 7.58
CA ALA A 198 16.66 -11.76 8.95
C ALA A 198 15.33 -12.50 9.08
N PRO A 199 15.14 -13.32 10.10
CA PRO A 199 13.87 -14.00 10.35
C PRO A 199 12.74 -13.00 10.64
N TRP A 200 11.48 -13.42 10.42
CA TRP A 200 10.30 -12.58 10.60
C TRP A 200 10.20 -11.91 11.97
N TRP A 201 10.67 -12.57 13.04
CA TRP A 201 10.66 -11.99 14.37
C TRP A 201 11.54 -10.72 14.47
N PHE A 202 12.68 -10.69 13.74
CA PHE A 202 13.57 -9.53 13.72
C PHE A 202 12.91 -8.35 12.99
N TRP A 203 12.35 -8.59 11.80
CA TRP A 203 11.62 -7.55 11.08
C TRP A 203 10.39 -7.06 11.84
N ASN A 204 9.70 -7.98 12.53
CA ASN A 204 8.56 -7.64 13.39
C ASN A 204 8.96 -6.77 14.59
N MET A 205 10.20 -6.89 15.07
CA MET A 205 10.73 -6.11 16.18
C MET A 205 11.28 -4.75 15.74
N PHE A 206 12.01 -4.70 14.63
CA PHE A 206 12.80 -3.53 14.24
C PHE A 206 12.26 -2.79 13.01
N GLY A 207 11.37 -3.38 12.24
CA GLY A 207 10.66 -2.73 11.14
C GLY A 207 9.48 -1.91 11.66
N GLU A 208 9.38 -0.65 11.26
CA GLU A 208 8.23 0.20 11.56
C GLU A 208 7.12 0.05 10.52
N GLN A 209 7.49 -0.31 9.29
CA GLN A 209 6.55 -0.60 8.20
C GLN A 209 6.92 -1.89 7.50
N GLY A 210 5.92 -2.61 7.00
CA GLY A 210 6.09 -3.73 6.08
C GLY A 210 5.61 -3.36 4.67
N VAL A 211 6.36 -3.78 3.64
CA VAL A 211 5.97 -3.68 2.22
C VAL A 211 6.15 -5.05 1.59
N PHE A 212 5.09 -5.57 0.98
CA PHE A 212 5.03 -6.92 0.45
C PHE A 212 4.56 -6.92 -1.00
N LEU A 213 5.28 -7.63 -1.86
CA LEU A 213 4.84 -7.98 -3.20
C LEU A 213 4.35 -9.43 -3.17
N LEU A 214 3.11 -9.62 -3.55
CA LEU A 214 2.37 -10.88 -3.44
C LEU A 214 1.90 -11.34 -4.81
N SER A 215 1.76 -12.65 -4.97
CA SER A 215 1.08 -13.26 -6.11
C SER A 215 0.25 -14.46 -5.68
N ARG A 216 -0.69 -14.87 -6.54
CA ARG A 216 -1.42 -16.11 -6.32
C ARG A 216 -0.45 -17.30 -6.36
N ALA A 217 -0.56 -18.23 -5.41
CA ALA A 217 0.13 -19.49 -5.55
C ALA A 217 -0.39 -20.20 -6.80
N GLN A 218 0.51 -20.59 -7.71
CA GLN A 218 0.10 -21.39 -8.86
C GLN A 218 -0.53 -22.68 -8.34
N LYS A 219 -1.82 -22.93 -8.66
CA LYS A 219 -2.42 -24.25 -8.45
C LYS A 219 -1.52 -25.25 -9.17
N LYS A 220 -0.87 -26.16 -8.41
CA LYS A 220 -0.22 -27.32 -9.05
C LYS A 220 -1.23 -27.94 -10.00
N PRO A 221 -0.85 -28.18 -11.28
CA PRO A 221 -1.74 -28.93 -12.18
C PRO A 221 -2.11 -30.24 -11.48
N PRO A 222 -3.37 -30.70 -11.58
CA PRO A 222 -3.75 -31.99 -11.01
C PRO A 222 -2.77 -33.02 -11.56
N LEU A 223 -2.17 -33.82 -10.68
CA LEU A 223 -1.39 -34.99 -11.06
C LEU A 223 -2.22 -35.76 -12.08
N GLN A 224 -1.80 -35.74 -13.35
CA GLN A 224 -2.39 -36.61 -14.35
C GLN A 224 -2.27 -38.04 -13.78
N ALA A 225 -3.43 -38.62 -13.49
CA ALA A 225 -3.50 -40.00 -13.09
C ALA A 225 -2.74 -40.81 -14.17
N ALA A 226 -1.61 -41.36 -13.75
CA ALA A 226 -0.84 -42.27 -14.60
C ALA A 226 -1.81 -43.34 -15.09
N GLY A 227 -2.07 -43.36 -16.40
CA GLY A 227 -2.97 -44.29 -17.01
C GLY A 227 -2.56 -45.69 -16.60
N CYS A 228 -3.49 -46.39 -15.94
CA CYS A 228 -3.42 -47.85 -15.82
C CYS A 228 -3.36 -48.42 -17.23
N ILE A 229 -2.19 -48.84 -17.66
CA ILE A 229 -2.08 -49.78 -18.76
C ILE A 229 -2.51 -51.12 -18.14
N ALA A 230 -3.72 -51.54 -18.45
CA ALA A 230 -4.17 -52.87 -18.16
C ALA A 230 -3.56 -53.84 -19.19
N PRO A 231 -3.28 -55.10 -18.83
CA PRO A 231 -2.58 -56.09 -19.63
C PRO A 231 -3.37 -56.58 -20.86
#